data_3b93c711c6e63032ffb7de263edd53b7
#
_entry.id   3b93c711c6e63032ffb7de263edd53b7
#
_cell.length_a   1.000
_cell.length_b   1.000
_cell.length_c   1.000
_cell.angle_alpha   90.00
_cell.angle_beta   90.00
_cell.angle_gamma   90.00
#
_symmetry.space_group_name_H-M   'P 1'
#
loop_
_entity.id
_entity.type
_entity.pdbx_description
1 polymer ?
#
loop_
_entity_poly.entity_id
_entity_poly.type
_entity_poly.pdbx_seq_one_letter_code
_entity_poly.pdbx_strand_id
1 'polypeptide(L)'
;MNKPCFIAILSLLISFATILSAYATNDSPKVFEGTPRINSPEIVGNYPSSPFLFYIPTSGQRPVTWSAENLPKGLKLNPKTGIINGNVTSKGEYTVTLKAKNSLGSCTRKLIIRIGDELLLTPPMGWSSWNTFGRHLTEELVLQTADAMIANGMRDLGYSYINIDDFWQLPERGTDGHIQIDKEKFPHGIKYV
;
A
#
# COMPACT_ATOMS: atom_id res chain seq x y z
N MET A 1 -6.92 -48.96 40.62
CA MET A 1 -7.17 -47.50 40.66
C MET A 1 -6.20 -46.82 39.72
N ASN A 2 -6.73 -46.42 38.57
CA ASN A 2 -5.93 -45.92 37.44
C ASN A 2 -5.59 -44.44 37.59
N LYS A 3 -4.29 -44.09 37.60
CA LYS A 3 -3.82 -42.76 37.31
C LYS A 3 -2.86 -42.83 36.11
N PRO A 4 -3.34 -42.52 34.91
CA PRO A 4 -2.49 -41.81 33.98
C PRO A 4 -3.34 -40.90 33.05
N CYS A 5 -3.63 -39.69 33.44
CA CYS A 5 -4.22 -38.74 32.51
C CYS A 5 -3.65 -37.31 32.60
N PHE A 6 -2.82 -37.00 33.62
CA PHE A 6 -2.31 -35.63 33.80
C PHE A 6 -1.02 -35.31 33.07
N ILE A 7 -0.24 -36.32 32.66
CA ILE A 7 1.09 -36.07 32.01
C ILE A 7 0.92 -35.78 30.50
N ALA A 8 -0.10 -36.36 29.85
CA ALA A 8 -0.29 -36.16 28.40
C ALA A 8 -0.83 -34.76 28.04
N ILE A 9 -1.58 -34.12 28.94
CA ILE A 9 -2.13 -32.76 28.69
C ILE A 9 -1.05 -31.69 28.85
N LEU A 10 -0.12 -31.89 29.77
CA LEU A 10 0.96 -30.92 30.01
C LEU A 10 1.99 -30.89 28.87
N SER A 11 2.27 -32.05 28.25
CA SER A 11 3.19 -32.13 27.10
C SER A 11 2.60 -31.50 25.82
N LEU A 12 1.26 -31.55 25.66
CA LEU A 12 0.58 -30.95 24.50
C LEU A 12 0.55 -29.41 24.59
N LEU A 13 0.39 -28.86 25.80
CA LEU A 13 0.42 -27.41 26.03
C LEU A 13 1.82 -26.81 25.86
N ILE A 14 2.86 -27.53 26.21
CA ILE A 14 4.26 -27.10 26.03
C ILE A 14 4.61 -27.10 24.52
N SER A 15 4.15 -28.08 23.76
CA SER A 15 4.37 -28.13 22.30
C SER A 15 3.64 -26.99 21.57
N PHE A 16 2.47 -26.56 22.03
CA PHE A 16 1.74 -25.45 21.43
C PHE A 16 2.42 -24.09 21.71
N ALA A 17 2.95 -23.91 22.93
CA ALA A 17 3.68 -22.70 23.30
C ALA A 17 5.00 -22.54 22.53
N THR A 18 5.69 -23.63 22.21
CA THR A 18 6.94 -23.58 21.42
C THR A 18 6.68 -23.33 19.94
N ILE A 19 5.54 -23.77 19.39
CA ILE A 19 5.17 -23.48 18.00
C ILE A 19 4.79 -22.02 17.82
N LEU A 20 4.08 -21.39 18.78
CA LEU A 20 3.76 -19.95 18.71
C LEU A 20 5.01 -19.06 18.86
N SER A 21 6.04 -19.51 19.60
CA SER A 21 7.28 -18.75 19.78
C SER A 21 8.19 -18.76 18.53
N ALA A 22 8.02 -19.72 17.63
CA ALA A 22 8.82 -19.85 16.41
C ALA A 22 8.40 -18.88 15.30
N TYR A 23 7.23 -18.24 15.41
CA TYR A 23 6.73 -17.26 14.43
C TYR A 23 6.98 -15.79 14.81
N ALA A 24 7.50 -15.53 16.00
CA ALA A 24 7.88 -14.18 16.43
C ALA A 24 9.39 -13.96 16.26
N THR A 25 9.91 -14.09 15.04
CA THR A 25 11.21 -13.51 14.73
C THR A 25 11.00 -11.99 14.64
N ASN A 26 11.55 -11.27 15.64
CA ASN A 26 11.60 -9.79 15.67
C ASN A 26 12.57 -9.21 14.61
N ASP A 27 12.78 -9.90 13.50
CA ASP A 27 13.60 -9.40 12.42
C ASP A 27 12.80 -8.33 11.66
N SER A 28 13.23 -7.08 11.80
CA SER A 28 12.72 -6.01 10.94
C SER A 28 12.86 -6.43 9.48
N PRO A 29 11.85 -6.18 8.64
CA PRO A 29 11.95 -6.53 7.24
C PRO A 29 13.22 -5.96 6.61
N LYS A 30 14.02 -6.79 5.93
CA LYS A 30 15.27 -6.38 5.25
C LYS A 30 15.08 -5.23 4.27
N VAL A 31 13.84 -4.97 3.88
CA VAL A 31 13.45 -3.80 3.05
C VAL A 31 13.86 -2.46 3.66
N PHE A 32 14.07 -2.39 4.98
CA PHE A 32 14.47 -1.19 5.69
C PHE A 32 15.98 -1.09 5.98
N GLU A 33 16.80 -1.92 5.35
CA GLU A 33 18.25 -1.92 5.51
C GLU A 33 18.96 -1.29 4.30
N GLY A 34 20.19 -0.79 4.53
CA GLY A 34 21.11 -0.36 3.50
C GLY A 34 20.82 1.00 2.86
N THR A 35 21.45 1.22 1.72
CA THR A 35 21.27 2.42 0.89
C THR A 35 19.87 2.47 0.29
N PRO A 36 19.32 3.67 -0.01
CA PRO A 36 17.99 3.76 -0.61
C PRO A 36 17.95 3.10 -1.99
N ARG A 37 16.80 2.47 -2.29
CA ARG A 37 16.47 1.99 -3.63
C ARG A 37 15.03 2.41 -3.96
N ILE A 38 14.85 3.15 -5.04
CA ILE A 38 13.51 3.54 -5.54
C ILE A 38 12.93 2.38 -6.34
N ASN A 39 11.77 1.89 -5.93
CA ASN A 39 11.06 0.74 -6.49
C ASN A 39 9.81 1.17 -7.30
N SER A 40 9.75 2.42 -7.76
CA SER A 40 8.63 2.93 -8.54
C SER A 40 8.47 2.22 -9.89
N PRO A 41 7.27 2.19 -10.48
CA PRO A 41 7.10 1.87 -11.89
C PRO A 41 7.90 2.85 -12.77
N GLU A 42 8.10 2.53 -14.03
CA GLU A 42 8.78 3.42 -14.99
C GLU A 42 7.86 4.55 -15.46
N ILE A 43 6.56 4.30 -15.48
CA ILE A 43 5.54 5.22 -15.96
C ILE A 43 4.29 5.17 -15.09
N VAL A 44 3.69 6.34 -14.89
CA VAL A 44 2.37 6.50 -14.25
C VAL A 44 1.50 7.41 -15.09
N GLY A 45 0.20 7.15 -15.10
CA GLY A 45 -0.79 7.91 -15.85
C GLY A 45 -1.75 8.70 -14.95
N ASN A 46 -2.28 9.79 -15.48
CA ASN A 46 -3.43 10.47 -14.88
C ASN A 46 -4.17 11.29 -15.94
N TYR A 47 -5.45 11.59 -15.68
CA TYR A 47 -6.24 12.50 -16.51
C TYR A 47 -5.85 13.95 -16.24
N PRO A 48 -5.96 14.84 -17.28
CA PRO A 48 -5.81 16.27 -17.08
C PRO A 48 -6.79 16.79 -16.02
N SER A 49 -6.31 17.69 -15.18
CA SER A 49 -7.10 18.33 -14.12
C SER A 49 -7.63 17.40 -13.02
N SER A 50 -7.30 16.12 -13.05
CA SER A 50 -7.61 15.19 -11.96
C SER A 50 -6.58 15.28 -10.83
N PRO A 51 -6.98 15.04 -9.57
CA PRO A 51 -6.04 14.94 -8.47
C PRO A 51 -4.97 13.88 -8.75
N PHE A 52 -3.71 14.25 -8.59
CA PHE A 52 -2.56 13.35 -8.70
C PHE A 52 -2.07 13.02 -7.30
N LEU A 53 -1.89 11.74 -7.02
CA LEU A 53 -1.30 11.25 -5.78
C LEU A 53 -0.35 10.09 -6.11
N PHE A 54 0.91 10.25 -5.77
CA PHE A 54 1.92 9.22 -6.00
C PHE A 54 2.91 9.17 -4.84
N TYR A 55 3.04 8.02 -4.20
CA TYR A 55 4.11 7.75 -3.25
C TYR A 55 5.32 7.21 -4.02
N ILE A 56 6.53 7.68 -3.72
CA ILE A 56 7.79 7.16 -4.27
C ILE A 56 8.21 5.93 -3.46
N PRO A 57 7.89 4.69 -3.90
CA PRO A 57 8.25 3.49 -3.16
C PRO A 57 9.74 3.39 -3.02
N THR A 58 10.23 3.33 -1.78
CA THR A 58 11.68 3.36 -1.53
C THR A 58 12.04 2.45 -0.37
N SER A 59 12.82 1.42 -0.64
CA SER A 59 13.45 0.59 0.38
C SER A 59 14.77 1.21 0.86
N GLY A 60 15.27 0.78 2.00
CA GLY A 60 16.52 1.26 2.61
C GLY A 60 16.33 1.78 4.02
N GLN A 61 17.45 1.97 4.72
CA GLN A 61 17.47 2.43 6.11
C GLN A 61 16.80 3.80 6.25
N ARG A 62 15.95 3.93 7.24
CA ARG A 62 15.27 5.19 7.58
C ARG A 62 16.14 6.07 8.50
N PRO A 63 16.00 7.40 8.48
CA PRO A 63 15.09 8.17 7.61
C PRO A 63 15.62 8.30 6.19
N VAL A 64 14.69 8.41 5.22
CA VAL A 64 14.96 8.73 3.82
C VAL A 64 14.43 10.12 3.52
N THR A 65 15.14 10.87 2.71
CA THR A 65 14.70 12.17 2.17
C THR A 65 14.62 12.07 0.65
N TRP A 66 13.55 12.64 0.08
CA TRP A 66 13.31 12.60 -1.36
C TRP A 66 13.46 13.97 -2.00
N SER A 67 13.90 13.99 -3.25
CA SER A 67 13.86 15.15 -4.14
C SER A 67 13.46 14.71 -5.55
N ALA A 68 12.97 15.65 -6.34
CA ALA A 68 12.58 15.41 -7.72
C ALA A 68 12.97 16.61 -8.58
N GLU A 69 13.46 16.34 -9.80
CA GLU A 69 13.76 17.33 -10.82
C GLU A 69 12.76 17.21 -11.96
N ASN A 70 12.42 18.32 -12.59
CA ASN A 70 11.50 18.39 -13.72
C ASN A 70 10.07 17.92 -13.41
N LEU A 71 9.58 18.11 -12.18
CA LEU A 71 8.16 17.89 -11.88
C LEU A 71 7.29 18.79 -12.77
N PRO A 72 6.21 18.26 -13.36
CA PRO A 72 5.27 19.07 -14.12
C PRO A 72 4.68 20.17 -13.24
N LYS A 73 4.41 21.34 -13.86
CA LYS A 73 3.75 22.45 -13.17
C LYS A 73 2.43 21.98 -12.54
N GLY A 74 2.24 22.27 -11.27
CA GLY A 74 1.07 21.88 -10.51
C GLY A 74 1.30 20.69 -9.57
N LEU A 75 2.41 19.94 -9.73
CA LEU A 75 2.79 18.89 -8.77
C LEU A 75 3.81 19.40 -7.77
N LYS A 76 3.73 18.87 -6.55
CA LYS A 76 4.66 19.14 -5.46
C LYS A 76 5.07 17.83 -4.78
N LEU A 77 6.34 17.70 -4.46
CA LEU A 77 6.88 16.60 -3.66
C LEU A 77 7.02 17.05 -2.20
N ASN A 78 6.54 16.23 -1.28
CA ASN A 78 6.90 16.34 0.14
C ASN A 78 8.21 15.55 0.38
N PRO A 79 9.33 16.21 0.72
CA PRO A 79 10.63 15.56 0.84
C PRO A 79 10.75 14.65 2.06
N LYS A 80 9.84 14.72 3.03
CA LYS A 80 9.84 13.88 4.24
C LYS A 80 8.99 12.63 4.10
N THR A 81 7.95 12.68 3.27
CA THR A 81 7.01 11.55 3.11
C THR A 81 7.19 10.82 1.77
N GLY A 82 7.89 11.41 0.80
CA GLY A 82 8.03 10.86 -0.54
C GLY A 82 6.74 10.93 -1.37
N ILE A 83 5.76 11.73 -0.95
CA ILE A 83 4.47 11.86 -1.64
C ILE A 83 4.55 13.02 -2.64
N ILE A 84 4.22 12.72 -3.90
CA ILE A 84 3.99 13.72 -4.95
C ILE A 84 2.48 13.88 -5.07
N ASN A 85 1.98 15.10 -4.96
CA ASN A 85 0.57 15.42 -5.12
C ASN A 85 0.36 16.74 -5.86
N GLY A 86 -0.88 16.98 -6.29
CA GLY A 86 -1.28 18.20 -6.97
C GLY A 86 -2.19 17.93 -8.16
N ASN A 87 -2.07 18.76 -9.19
CA ASN A 87 -2.93 18.70 -10.36
C ASN A 87 -2.17 19.21 -11.58
N VAL A 88 -2.26 18.49 -12.71
CA VAL A 88 -1.66 18.89 -13.99
C VAL A 88 -2.77 19.06 -15.01
N THR A 89 -2.85 20.23 -15.61
CA THR A 89 -3.90 20.55 -16.60
C THR A 89 -3.54 20.20 -18.03
N SER A 90 -2.24 20.26 -18.37
CA SER A 90 -1.76 20.07 -19.74
C SER A 90 -1.49 18.60 -20.02
N LYS A 91 -2.06 18.07 -21.10
CA LYS A 91 -1.70 16.74 -21.63
C LYS A 91 -0.22 16.72 -22.03
N GLY A 92 0.42 15.59 -21.86
CA GLY A 92 1.81 15.39 -22.26
C GLY A 92 2.53 14.32 -21.46
N GLU A 93 3.77 14.07 -21.85
CA GLU A 93 4.69 13.18 -21.14
C GLU A 93 5.79 14.01 -20.48
N TYR A 94 5.99 13.77 -19.19
CA TYR A 94 6.94 14.51 -18.36
C TYR A 94 7.95 13.52 -17.77
N THR A 95 9.22 13.64 -18.15
CA THR A 95 10.30 12.83 -17.57
C THR A 95 10.82 13.50 -16.31
N VAL A 96 10.57 12.87 -15.17
CA VAL A 96 10.98 13.33 -13.85
C VAL A 96 12.16 12.49 -13.38
N THR A 97 13.18 13.14 -12.79
CA THR A 97 14.27 12.45 -12.10
C THR A 97 13.97 12.43 -10.60
N LEU A 98 13.67 11.25 -10.07
CA LEU A 98 13.49 11.02 -8.64
C LEU A 98 14.84 10.73 -7.99
N LYS A 99 15.06 11.26 -6.77
CA LYS A 99 16.23 10.96 -5.95
C LYS A 99 15.80 10.65 -4.53
N ALA A 100 16.39 9.61 -3.95
CA ALA A 100 16.23 9.26 -2.55
C ALA A 100 17.61 9.21 -1.87
N LYS A 101 17.69 9.70 -0.63
CA LYS A 101 18.94 9.78 0.15
C LYS A 101 18.70 9.40 1.60
N ASN A 102 19.63 8.63 2.19
CA ASN A 102 19.75 8.40 3.62
C ASN A 102 21.20 8.62 4.09
N SER A 103 21.52 8.23 5.32
CA SER A 103 22.89 8.34 5.90
C SER A 103 23.92 7.48 5.18
N LEU A 104 23.50 6.40 4.48
CA LEU A 104 24.38 5.43 3.85
C LEU A 104 24.62 5.73 2.36
N GLY A 105 23.82 6.62 1.75
CA GLY A 105 23.98 6.95 0.34
C GLY A 105 22.74 7.52 -0.33
N SER A 106 22.74 7.50 -1.65
CA SER A 106 21.61 7.96 -2.45
C SER A 106 21.44 7.14 -3.73
N CYS A 107 20.22 7.16 -4.27
CA CYS A 107 19.91 6.60 -5.58
C CYS A 107 19.05 7.57 -6.39
N THR A 108 19.02 7.37 -7.70
CA THR A 108 18.15 8.11 -8.63
C THR A 108 17.39 7.14 -9.52
N ARG A 109 16.19 7.55 -9.96
CA ARG A 109 15.38 6.81 -10.92
C ARG A 109 14.58 7.78 -11.80
N LYS A 110 14.46 7.49 -13.08
CA LYS A 110 13.55 8.18 -13.97
C LYS A 110 12.12 7.67 -13.77
N LEU A 111 11.17 8.59 -13.79
CA LEU A 111 9.74 8.33 -13.80
C LEU A 111 9.11 9.13 -14.93
N ILE A 112 8.35 8.49 -15.78
CA ILE A 112 7.52 9.15 -16.79
C ILE A 112 6.15 9.40 -16.17
N ILE A 113 5.71 10.66 -16.14
CA ILE A 113 4.34 11.03 -15.78
C ILE A 113 3.62 11.37 -17.07
N ARG A 114 2.66 10.54 -17.48
CA ARG A 114 1.82 10.77 -18.67
C ARG A 114 0.48 11.32 -18.25
N ILE A 115 0.18 12.53 -18.68
CA ILE A 115 -1.13 13.17 -18.50
C ILE A 115 -1.89 13.04 -19.82
N GLY A 116 -2.95 12.24 -19.82
CA GLY A 116 -3.66 11.87 -21.03
C GLY A 116 -4.99 11.20 -20.75
N ASP A 117 -5.33 10.22 -21.55
CA ASP A 117 -6.63 9.54 -21.50
C ASP A 117 -6.51 8.13 -20.89
N GLU A 118 -5.36 7.81 -20.27
CA GLU A 118 -5.05 6.51 -19.70
C GLU A 118 -4.56 6.66 -18.25
N LEU A 119 -4.95 5.74 -17.37
CA LEU A 119 -4.57 5.74 -15.95
C LEU A 119 -3.53 4.67 -15.62
N LEU A 120 -3.90 3.42 -15.68
CA LEU A 120 -3.09 2.28 -15.24
C LEU A 120 -2.17 1.81 -16.37
N LEU A 121 -1.08 2.54 -16.59
CA LEU A 121 -0.11 2.26 -17.66
C LEU A 121 0.80 1.07 -17.35
N THR A 122 0.80 0.59 -16.11
CA THR A 122 1.43 -0.65 -15.66
C THR A 122 0.43 -1.43 -14.81
N PRO A 123 0.55 -2.78 -14.70
CA PRO A 123 -0.29 -3.54 -13.80
C PRO A 123 -0.20 -3.00 -12.36
N PRO A 124 -1.34 -2.77 -11.68
CA PRO A 124 -1.35 -2.31 -10.30
C PRO A 124 -0.76 -3.42 -9.39
N MET A 125 0.31 -3.09 -8.68
CA MET A 125 0.90 -3.99 -7.70
C MET A 125 0.28 -3.72 -6.33
N GLY A 126 -0.30 -4.75 -5.72
CA GLY A 126 -0.96 -4.59 -4.44
C GLY A 126 -1.64 -5.86 -3.96
N TRP A 127 -2.62 -5.67 -3.10
CA TRP A 127 -3.42 -6.72 -2.51
C TRP A 127 -4.90 -6.57 -2.93
N SER A 128 -5.60 -7.68 -3.04
CA SER A 128 -7.03 -7.72 -3.34
C SER A 128 -7.80 -8.45 -2.24
N SER A 129 -8.96 -7.93 -1.87
CA SER A 129 -9.71 -8.36 -0.68
C SER A 129 -10.37 -9.73 -0.81
N TRP A 130 -10.70 -10.17 -2.03
CA TRP A 130 -11.59 -11.31 -2.24
C TRP A 130 -11.08 -12.62 -1.65
N ASN A 131 -9.87 -13.01 -1.98
CA ASN A 131 -9.33 -14.30 -1.55
C ASN A 131 -9.09 -14.40 -0.04
N THR A 132 -8.99 -13.27 0.66
CA THR A 132 -8.76 -13.24 2.11
C THR A 132 -10.06 -13.10 2.88
N PHE A 133 -10.92 -12.15 2.50
CA PHE A 133 -12.09 -11.77 3.28
C PHE A 133 -13.43 -12.11 2.60
N GLY A 134 -13.46 -12.25 1.28
CA GLY A 134 -14.68 -12.51 0.52
C GLY A 134 -15.80 -11.55 0.92
N ARG A 135 -16.95 -12.13 1.31
CA ARG A 135 -18.14 -11.36 1.72
C ARG A 135 -18.02 -10.64 3.07
N HIS A 136 -16.97 -10.95 3.84
CA HIS A 136 -16.77 -10.42 5.20
C HIS A 136 -15.89 -9.16 5.22
N LEU A 137 -15.60 -8.58 4.06
CA LEU A 137 -14.84 -7.35 3.98
C LEU A 137 -15.56 -6.21 4.71
N THR A 138 -14.80 -5.45 5.49
CA THR A 138 -15.25 -4.25 6.20
C THR A 138 -14.25 -3.12 6.04
N GLU A 139 -14.68 -1.89 6.32
CA GLU A 139 -13.84 -0.70 6.37
C GLU A 139 -12.61 -0.92 7.28
N GLU A 140 -12.84 -1.46 8.48
CA GLU A 140 -11.76 -1.75 9.43
C GLU A 140 -10.72 -2.73 8.87
N LEU A 141 -11.15 -3.81 8.20
CA LEU A 141 -10.24 -4.78 7.59
C LEU A 141 -9.41 -4.18 6.45
N VAL A 142 -9.99 -3.25 5.69
CA VAL A 142 -9.23 -2.50 4.66
C VAL A 142 -8.14 -1.65 5.28
N LEU A 143 -8.47 -0.89 6.34
CA LEU A 143 -7.51 -0.04 7.06
C LEU A 143 -6.41 -0.88 7.73
N GLN A 144 -6.76 -1.97 8.40
CA GLN A 144 -5.79 -2.89 9.00
C GLN A 144 -4.86 -3.51 7.96
N THR A 145 -5.37 -3.84 6.76
CA THR A 145 -4.55 -4.34 5.66
C THR A 145 -3.57 -3.28 5.17
N ALA A 146 -4.01 -2.02 5.04
CA ALA A 146 -3.13 -0.91 4.68
C ALA A 146 -1.99 -0.73 5.68
N ASP A 147 -2.31 -0.75 6.98
CA ASP A 147 -1.31 -0.65 8.06
C ASP A 147 -0.32 -1.83 8.01
N ALA A 148 -0.81 -3.05 7.80
CA ALA A 148 0.03 -4.23 7.68
C ALA A 148 0.97 -4.16 6.46
N MET A 149 0.49 -3.67 5.30
CA MET A 149 1.32 -3.48 4.09
C MET A 149 2.42 -2.43 4.30
N ILE A 150 2.16 -1.41 5.11
CA ILE A 150 3.17 -0.42 5.51
C ILE A 150 4.18 -1.05 6.46
N ALA A 151 3.70 -1.72 7.52
CA ALA A 151 4.54 -2.27 8.58
C ALA A 151 5.51 -3.35 8.08
N ASN A 152 5.08 -4.18 7.11
CA ASN A 152 5.92 -5.23 6.53
C ASN A 152 6.76 -4.78 5.32
N GLY A 153 6.67 -3.51 4.91
CA GLY A 153 7.46 -2.92 3.85
C GLY A 153 6.94 -3.15 2.42
N MET A 154 5.79 -3.76 2.23
CA MET A 154 5.20 -3.96 0.89
C MET A 154 5.05 -2.65 0.14
N ARG A 155 4.53 -1.59 0.78
CA ARG A 155 4.40 -0.26 0.17
C ARG A 155 5.74 0.25 -0.37
N ASP A 156 6.82 0.07 0.38
CA ASP A 156 8.15 0.56 0.05
C ASP A 156 8.83 -0.27 -1.06
N LEU A 157 8.30 -1.47 -1.33
CA LEU A 157 8.67 -2.31 -2.48
C LEU A 157 7.80 -2.05 -3.73
N GLY A 158 6.80 -1.17 -3.65
CA GLY A 158 5.95 -0.80 -4.78
C GLY A 158 4.55 -1.43 -4.78
N TYR A 159 4.21 -2.23 -3.77
CA TYR A 159 2.86 -2.77 -3.60
C TYR A 159 1.98 -1.72 -2.90
N SER A 160 1.47 -0.76 -3.66
CA SER A 160 0.79 0.44 -3.16
C SER A 160 -0.71 0.47 -3.44
N TYR A 161 -1.26 -0.60 -4.01
CA TYR A 161 -2.69 -0.71 -4.29
C TYR A 161 -3.37 -1.65 -3.29
N ILE A 162 -4.57 -1.27 -2.85
CA ILE A 162 -5.52 -2.11 -2.15
C ILE A 162 -6.78 -2.13 -2.99
N ASN A 163 -7.08 -3.29 -3.59
CA ASN A 163 -8.25 -3.47 -4.41
C ASN A 163 -9.39 -3.98 -3.53
N ILE A 164 -10.41 -3.16 -3.36
CA ILE A 164 -11.68 -3.55 -2.75
C ILE A 164 -12.48 -4.28 -3.81
N ASP A 165 -12.65 -5.59 -3.63
CA ASP A 165 -13.44 -6.44 -4.51
C ASP A 165 -14.93 -6.29 -4.21
N ASP A 166 -15.75 -7.31 -4.42
CA ASP A 166 -17.19 -7.29 -4.25
C ASP A 166 -17.64 -7.20 -2.76
N PHE A 167 -18.94 -7.01 -2.53
CA PHE A 167 -19.62 -6.95 -1.24
C PHE A 167 -19.34 -5.73 -0.35
N TRP A 168 -18.80 -4.63 -0.89
CA TRP A 168 -18.75 -3.32 -0.24
C TRP A 168 -20.05 -2.53 -0.43
N GLN A 169 -20.85 -2.94 -1.43
CA GLN A 169 -22.11 -2.30 -1.83
C GLN A 169 -23.30 -3.13 -1.41
N LEU A 170 -24.47 -2.49 -1.37
CA LEU A 170 -25.76 -3.15 -1.28
C LEU A 170 -26.12 -3.87 -2.58
N PRO A 171 -26.95 -4.93 -2.53
CA PRO A 171 -27.39 -5.64 -3.74
C PRO A 171 -28.20 -4.78 -4.70
N GLU A 172 -28.93 -3.81 -4.17
CA GLU A 172 -29.86 -2.96 -4.90
C GLU A 172 -29.23 -1.57 -5.16
N ARG A 173 -29.50 -1.02 -6.34
CA ARG A 173 -29.18 0.39 -6.60
C ARG A 173 -30.18 1.31 -5.90
N GLY A 174 -29.78 2.52 -5.61
CA GLY A 174 -30.67 3.57 -5.12
C GLY A 174 -31.70 3.99 -6.16
N THR A 175 -32.70 4.74 -5.73
CA THR A 175 -33.76 5.29 -6.61
C THR A 175 -33.21 6.28 -7.66
N ASP A 176 -32.00 6.79 -7.45
CA ASP A 176 -31.19 7.60 -8.35
C ASP A 176 -30.36 6.78 -9.35
N GLY A 177 -30.44 5.43 -9.30
CA GLY A 177 -29.70 4.51 -10.15
C GLY A 177 -28.24 4.28 -9.72
N HIS A 178 -27.76 4.95 -8.66
CA HIS A 178 -26.39 4.80 -8.19
C HIS A 178 -26.20 3.57 -7.30
N ILE A 179 -24.98 3.01 -7.33
CA ILE A 179 -24.57 1.95 -6.41
C ILE A 179 -24.59 2.51 -4.98
N GLN A 180 -25.19 1.77 -4.06
CA GLN A 180 -25.31 2.13 -2.66
C GLN A 180 -24.23 1.42 -1.84
N ILE A 181 -23.59 2.15 -0.94
CA ILE A 181 -22.60 1.59 -0.02
C ILE A 181 -23.31 0.85 1.11
N ASP A 182 -22.84 -0.35 1.46
CA ASP A 182 -23.26 -1.06 2.65
C ASP A 182 -22.72 -0.33 3.90
N LYS A 183 -23.58 0.43 4.57
CA LYS A 183 -23.24 1.25 5.74
C LYS A 183 -22.95 0.45 7.00
N GLU A 184 -23.35 -0.82 7.06
CA GLU A 184 -22.97 -1.71 8.16
C GLU A 184 -21.48 -2.10 8.05
N LYS A 185 -20.99 -2.29 6.83
CA LYS A 185 -19.60 -2.65 6.55
C LYS A 185 -18.67 -1.45 6.41
N PHE A 186 -19.17 -0.36 5.80
CA PHE A 186 -18.42 0.88 5.53
C PHE A 186 -19.18 2.10 6.10
N PRO A 187 -19.18 2.28 7.42
CA PRO A 187 -19.98 3.33 8.08
C PRO A 187 -19.60 4.75 7.63
N HIS A 188 -18.31 5.01 7.35
CA HIS A 188 -17.82 6.29 6.87
C HIS A 188 -17.83 6.40 5.33
N GLY A 189 -18.07 5.28 4.64
CA GLY A 189 -18.15 5.19 3.17
C GLY A 189 -16.81 4.98 2.47
N ILE A 190 -16.87 4.54 1.22
CA ILE A 190 -15.69 4.19 0.40
C ILE A 190 -14.72 5.36 0.21
N LYS A 191 -15.19 6.59 0.25
CA LYS A 191 -14.30 7.76 0.12
C LYS A 191 -13.40 7.96 1.36
N TYR A 192 -13.76 7.37 2.48
CA TYR A 192 -13.00 7.46 3.72
C TYR A 192 -11.77 6.55 3.71
N VAL A 193 -11.89 5.35 3.17
CA VAL A 193 -10.79 4.40 2.99
C VAL A 193 -9.99 4.70 1.72
#